data_330e9b9ab8e5440ae1695ebe5f94ed0b
#
_entry.id   330e9b9ab8e5440ae1695ebe5f94ed0b
#
_cell.length_a   1.000
_cell.length_b   1.000
_cell.length_c   1.000
_cell.angle_alpha   90.00
_cell.angle_beta   90.00
_cell.angle_gamma   90.00
#
_symmetry.space_group_name_H-M   'P 1'
#
loop_
_entity.id
_entity.type
_entity.pdbx_description
1 polymer ?
#
loop_
_entity_poly.entity_id
_entity_poly.type
_entity_poly.pdbx_seq_one_letter_code
_entity_poly.pdbx_strand_id
1 'polypeptide(L)'
;LYTAEGKPRVSVMAISHLDEAQRMFFVSMLLNEIIGWMRAQPGTSSLRAIFYMDEIFGYMPPVANPPSKRLFLTLLKQARAYGVGLVLATQNPVDLDYKGLSNTGTWFIGRLQTERDKARVMEGLEGASAGNFDKQAMERTIAGLGKRRFLLHNVHEDEPVVFNTRWVLSDLAGPMTRSHIRTLMKTARNKLAKAAKAASKPKRKSAAAAPTLEPSIKQFYVRGTGEDIVYYPRLVAGGDVVFTSARYKVEDEREVLHTVEFEDGPVDIDWDNGEPLAVAINDLLDKGDADAGYADCPSAASNARSYKGWGRAYKTWLRQNETVT
;
A
#
# COMPACT_ATOMS: atom_id res chain seq x y z
N LEU A 1 6.62 -2.97 -15.94
CA LEU A 1 5.53 -3.80 -16.45
C LEU A 1 5.94 -5.23 -16.77
N TYR A 2 7.24 -5.46 -16.97
CA TYR A 2 7.78 -6.77 -17.28
C TYR A 2 8.86 -7.16 -16.30
N THR A 3 9.05 -8.45 -16.10
CA THR A 3 10.19 -9.00 -15.38
C THR A 3 11.47 -8.88 -16.22
N ALA A 4 12.62 -9.18 -15.63
CA ALA A 4 13.89 -9.20 -16.37
C ALA A 4 13.89 -10.24 -17.53
N GLU A 5 13.06 -11.29 -17.38
CA GLU A 5 12.87 -12.35 -18.38
C GLU A 5 11.80 -12.01 -19.43
N GLY A 6 11.28 -10.77 -19.44
CA GLY A 6 10.28 -10.31 -20.42
C GLY A 6 8.85 -10.79 -20.17
N LYS A 7 8.55 -11.41 -19.00
CA LYS A 7 7.19 -11.82 -18.64
C LYS A 7 6.38 -10.65 -18.10
N PRO A 8 5.06 -10.59 -18.33
CA PRO A 8 4.20 -9.60 -17.70
C PRO A 8 4.32 -9.64 -16.16
N ARG A 9 4.42 -8.46 -15.56
CA ARG A 9 4.53 -8.33 -14.09
C ARG A 9 3.17 -7.98 -13.50
N VAL A 10 2.78 -8.71 -12.46
CA VAL A 10 1.62 -8.39 -11.63
C VAL A 10 2.12 -7.82 -10.30
N SER A 11 1.57 -6.67 -9.92
CA SER A 11 1.85 -6.04 -8.61
C SER A 11 0.54 -5.91 -7.85
N VAL A 12 0.48 -6.51 -6.66
CA VAL A 12 -0.69 -6.45 -5.77
C VAL A 12 -0.39 -5.49 -4.63
N MET A 13 -1.22 -4.46 -4.49
CA MET A 13 -1.07 -3.43 -3.46
C MET A 13 -2.13 -3.64 -2.38
N ALA A 14 -1.73 -4.23 -1.25
CA ALA A 14 -2.62 -4.46 -0.12
C ALA A 14 -2.66 -3.19 0.75
N ILE A 15 -3.80 -2.51 0.77
CA ILE A 15 -4.02 -1.25 1.48
C ILE A 15 -5.08 -1.35 2.59
N SER A 16 -5.59 -2.54 2.89
CA SER A 16 -6.65 -2.77 3.88
C SER A 16 -6.25 -2.37 5.31
N HIS A 17 -4.95 -2.35 5.61
CA HIS A 17 -4.41 -1.98 6.92
C HIS A 17 -4.23 -0.47 7.13
N LEU A 18 -4.36 0.32 6.08
CA LEU A 18 -4.27 1.77 6.13
C LEU A 18 -5.61 2.37 6.59
N ASP A 19 -5.58 3.49 7.29
CA ASP A 19 -6.78 4.28 7.56
C ASP A 19 -7.33 4.95 6.29
N GLU A 20 -8.50 5.55 6.38
CA GLU A 20 -9.18 6.14 5.22
C GLU A 20 -8.36 7.27 4.56
N ALA A 21 -7.76 8.14 5.35
CA ALA A 21 -6.94 9.24 4.85
C ALA A 21 -5.66 8.74 4.17
N GLN A 22 -5.00 7.76 4.77
CA GLN A 22 -3.81 7.11 4.21
C GLN A 22 -4.13 6.36 2.91
N ARG A 23 -5.25 5.63 2.87
CA ARG A 23 -5.71 4.96 1.64
C ARG A 23 -5.98 5.96 0.53
N MET A 24 -6.69 7.05 0.83
CA MET A 24 -6.99 8.11 -0.14
C MET A 24 -5.71 8.75 -0.67
N PHE A 25 -4.76 9.06 0.21
CA PHE A 25 -3.46 9.60 -0.17
C PHE A 25 -2.69 8.63 -1.07
N PHE A 26 -2.55 7.37 -0.66
CA PHE A 26 -1.83 6.35 -1.42
C PHE A 26 -2.43 6.14 -2.81
N VAL A 27 -3.75 5.96 -2.91
CA VAL A 27 -4.43 5.76 -4.18
C VAL A 27 -4.28 6.99 -5.09
N SER A 28 -4.43 8.19 -4.55
CA SER A 28 -4.26 9.42 -5.33
C SER A 28 -2.83 9.58 -5.85
N MET A 29 -1.82 9.29 -5.04
CA MET A 29 -0.42 9.29 -5.45
C MET A 29 -0.17 8.27 -6.57
N LEU A 30 -0.62 7.02 -6.38
CA LEU A 30 -0.47 5.95 -7.38
C LEU A 30 -1.13 6.32 -8.71
N LEU A 31 -2.35 6.87 -8.70
CA LEU A 31 -3.04 7.29 -9.90
C LEU A 31 -2.30 8.43 -10.62
N ASN A 32 -1.73 9.38 -9.88
CA ASN A 32 -0.90 10.44 -10.46
C ASN A 32 0.35 9.87 -11.16
N GLU A 33 1.03 8.94 -10.53
CA GLU A 33 2.20 8.26 -11.10
C GLU A 33 1.81 7.48 -12.38
N ILE A 34 0.68 6.77 -12.35
CA ILE A 34 0.17 6.05 -13.53
C ILE A 34 -0.15 7.04 -14.66
N ILE A 35 -0.80 8.18 -14.37
CA ILE A 35 -1.11 9.20 -15.38
C ILE A 35 0.17 9.81 -15.95
N GLY A 36 1.15 10.13 -15.11
CA GLY A 36 2.45 10.65 -15.52
C GLY A 36 3.18 9.68 -16.44
N TRP A 37 3.29 8.42 -16.02
CA TRP A 37 3.88 7.36 -16.81
C TRP A 37 3.14 7.13 -18.13
N MET A 38 1.81 7.07 -18.09
CA MET A 38 0.97 6.88 -19.27
C MET A 38 1.21 7.97 -20.32
N ARG A 39 1.23 9.23 -19.91
CA ARG A 39 1.46 10.37 -20.80
C ARG A 39 2.85 10.42 -21.43
N ALA A 40 3.83 9.79 -20.78
CA ALA A 40 5.19 9.64 -21.34
C ALA A 40 5.29 8.50 -22.37
N GLN A 41 4.23 7.70 -22.57
CA GLN A 41 4.23 6.62 -23.55
C GLN A 41 3.71 7.10 -24.91
N PRO A 42 4.19 6.53 -26.03
CA PRO A 42 3.59 6.76 -27.34
C PRO A 42 2.17 6.16 -27.37
N GLY A 43 1.27 6.75 -28.16
CA GLY A 43 -0.05 6.20 -28.42
C GLY A 43 -0.01 4.79 -29.00
N THR A 44 -1.00 3.98 -28.72
CA THR A 44 -1.10 2.59 -29.22
C THR A 44 -2.54 2.09 -29.18
N SER A 45 -2.87 1.17 -30.11
CA SER A 45 -4.11 0.40 -30.10
C SER A 45 -4.00 -0.92 -29.30
N SER A 46 -2.78 -1.33 -28.93
CA SER A 46 -2.54 -2.56 -28.19
C SER A 46 -2.58 -2.33 -26.68
N LEU A 47 -3.12 -3.30 -25.93
CA LEU A 47 -3.14 -3.27 -24.48
C LEU A 47 -1.71 -3.38 -23.92
N ARG A 48 -1.30 -2.40 -23.14
CA ARG A 48 0.04 -2.29 -22.54
C ARG A 48 0.04 -2.59 -21.06
N ALA A 49 -0.99 -2.13 -20.34
CA ALA A 49 -1.13 -2.33 -18.91
C ALA A 49 -2.59 -2.37 -18.51
N ILE A 50 -2.88 -3.06 -17.41
CA ILE A 50 -4.19 -3.05 -16.77
C ILE A 50 -4.03 -2.52 -15.35
N PHE A 51 -4.84 -1.55 -14.99
CA PHE A 51 -5.09 -1.15 -13.61
C PHE A 51 -6.42 -1.74 -13.14
N TYR A 52 -6.33 -2.67 -12.19
CA TYR A 52 -7.51 -3.29 -11.57
C TYR A 52 -7.70 -2.72 -10.16
N MET A 53 -8.92 -2.30 -9.83
CA MET A 53 -9.28 -1.89 -8.49
C MET A 53 -10.55 -2.60 -8.05
N ASP A 54 -10.40 -3.41 -7.00
CA ASP A 54 -11.52 -4.03 -6.32
C ASP A 54 -12.13 -3.04 -5.32
N GLU A 55 -13.45 -2.96 -5.28
CA GLU A 55 -14.24 -2.07 -4.42
C GLU A 55 -13.81 -0.58 -4.52
N ILE A 56 -14.26 0.06 -5.60
CA ILE A 56 -13.99 1.50 -5.84
C ILE A 56 -14.80 2.45 -4.93
N PHE A 57 -15.62 1.91 -4.05
CA PHE A 57 -16.43 2.68 -3.10
C PHE A 57 -15.59 3.75 -2.37
N GLY A 58 -16.14 4.99 -2.31
CA GLY A 58 -15.48 6.12 -1.66
C GLY A 58 -14.45 6.87 -2.50
N TYR A 59 -13.92 6.27 -3.58
CA TYR A 59 -12.92 6.93 -4.42
C TYR A 59 -13.49 7.73 -5.59
N MET A 60 -14.73 7.44 -6.01
CA MET A 60 -15.41 8.13 -7.10
C MET A 60 -16.90 8.35 -6.78
N PRO A 61 -17.24 9.01 -5.65
CA PRO A 61 -18.62 9.20 -5.23
C PRO A 61 -19.36 10.21 -6.12
N PRO A 62 -20.71 10.17 -6.18
CA PRO A 62 -21.50 11.04 -7.03
C PRO A 62 -21.34 12.53 -6.70
N VAL A 63 -21.38 12.89 -5.42
CA VAL A 63 -21.45 14.28 -4.95
C VAL A 63 -20.08 14.78 -4.46
N ALA A 64 -19.45 14.07 -3.53
CA ALA A 64 -18.16 14.48 -3.00
C ALA A 64 -17.05 14.45 -4.06
N ASN A 65 -16.01 15.27 -3.86
CA ASN A 65 -14.88 15.38 -4.78
C ASN A 65 -13.57 15.04 -4.09
N PRO A 66 -13.35 13.77 -3.70
CA PRO A 66 -12.07 13.35 -3.17
C PRO A 66 -10.95 13.50 -4.23
N PRO A 67 -9.68 13.62 -3.83
CA PRO A 67 -8.55 13.80 -4.75
C PRO A 67 -8.47 12.73 -5.85
N SER A 68 -8.86 11.48 -5.54
CA SER A 68 -8.87 10.35 -6.47
C SER A 68 -9.88 10.47 -7.61
N LYS A 69 -11.03 11.11 -7.36
CA LYS A 69 -12.15 11.18 -8.34
C LYS A 69 -11.73 11.76 -9.68
N ARG A 70 -11.07 12.92 -9.66
CA ARG A 70 -10.60 13.58 -10.89
C ARG A 70 -9.58 12.71 -11.65
N LEU A 71 -8.76 12.00 -10.93
CA LEU A 71 -7.72 11.14 -11.51
C LEU A 71 -8.34 9.92 -12.21
N PHE A 72 -9.32 9.26 -11.59
CA PHE A 72 -10.09 8.20 -12.23
C PHE A 72 -10.82 8.67 -13.48
N LEU A 73 -11.50 9.82 -13.41
CA LEU A 73 -12.19 10.38 -14.57
C LEU A 73 -11.21 10.71 -15.72
N THR A 74 -10.01 11.17 -15.40
CA THR A 74 -8.95 11.42 -16.39
C THR A 74 -8.50 10.11 -17.05
N LEU A 75 -8.25 9.08 -16.27
CA LEU A 75 -7.85 7.77 -16.78
C LEU A 75 -8.95 7.15 -17.64
N LEU A 76 -10.21 7.15 -17.19
CA LEU A 76 -11.34 6.63 -17.97
C LEU A 76 -11.48 7.30 -19.34
N LYS A 77 -11.14 8.57 -19.45
CA LYS A 77 -11.20 9.33 -20.71
C LYS A 77 -9.98 9.15 -21.61
N GLN A 78 -8.80 9.00 -21.04
CA GLN A 78 -7.54 9.14 -21.79
C GLN A 78 -6.74 7.83 -21.91
N ALA A 79 -6.90 6.90 -20.98
CA ALA A 79 -5.99 5.77 -20.83
C ALA A 79 -5.99 4.82 -22.06
N ARG A 80 -7.13 4.66 -22.72
CA ARG A 80 -7.27 3.82 -23.92
C ARG A 80 -6.28 4.21 -25.03
N ALA A 81 -6.09 5.51 -25.28
CA ALA A 81 -5.17 5.99 -26.34
C ALA A 81 -3.70 5.58 -26.10
N TYR A 82 -3.36 5.26 -24.86
CA TYR A 82 -2.02 4.83 -24.45
C TYR A 82 -1.92 3.33 -24.14
N GLY A 83 -2.96 2.57 -24.46
CA GLY A 83 -2.99 1.13 -24.19
C GLY A 83 -3.10 0.76 -22.73
N VAL A 84 -3.67 1.63 -21.90
CA VAL A 84 -3.95 1.36 -20.48
C VAL A 84 -5.43 1.06 -20.30
N GLY A 85 -5.74 -0.16 -19.82
CA GLY A 85 -7.09 -0.59 -19.47
C GLY A 85 -7.36 -0.35 -17.98
N LEU A 86 -8.57 0.13 -17.66
CA LEU A 86 -9.06 0.20 -16.28
C LEU A 86 -10.13 -0.86 -16.09
N VAL A 87 -10.00 -1.64 -15.02
CA VAL A 87 -11.03 -2.57 -14.54
C VAL A 87 -11.40 -2.17 -13.13
N LEU A 88 -12.62 -1.72 -12.97
CA LEU A 88 -13.12 -1.19 -11.70
C LEU A 88 -14.29 -2.06 -11.24
N ALA A 89 -14.26 -2.53 -10.01
CA ALA A 89 -15.32 -3.34 -9.44
C ALA A 89 -16.02 -2.62 -8.28
N THR A 90 -17.29 -2.83 -8.13
CA THR A 90 -18.09 -2.36 -6.98
C THR A 90 -19.29 -3.28 -6.74
N GLN A 91 -19.72 -3.33 -5.49
CA GLN A 91 -20.96 -3.99 -5.10
C GLN A 91 -22.15 -3.00 -5.12
N ASN A 92 -21.86 -1.70 -5.06
CA ASN A 92 -22.88 -0.62 -4.92
C ASN A 92 -22.76 0.42 -6.06
N PRO A 93 -23.37 0.17 -7.22
CA PRO A 93 -23.30 1.11 -8.36
C PRO A 93 -23.86 2.49 -8.05
N VAL A 94 -24.82 2.59 -7.13
CA VAL A 94 -25.44 3.86 -6.72
C VAL A 94 -24.44 4.86 -6.13
N ASP A 95 -23.34 4.35 -5.56
CA ASP A 95 -22.32 5.16 -4.92
C ASP A 95 -21.24 5.66 -5.89
N LEU A 96 -21.40 5.42 -7.20
CA LEU A 96 -20.48 5.87 -8.23
C LEU A 96 -20.98 7.10 -8.99
N ASP A 97 -20.04 7.96 -9.38
CA ASP A 97 -20.32 9.11 -10.25
C ASP A 97 -20.74 8.63 -11.65
N TYR A 98 -21.87 9.17 -12.15
CA TYR A 98 -22.40 8.81 -13.46
C TYR A 98 -21.44 9.16 -14.61
N LYS A 99 -20.63 10.25 -14.47
CA LYS A 99 -19.63 10.63 -15.47
C LYS A 99 -18.52 9.58 -15.61
N GLY A 100 -18.22 8.85 -14.53
CA GLY A 100 -17.33 7.69 -14.57
C GLY A 100 -17.99 6.56 -15.32
N LEU A 101 -19.21 6.22 -14.93
CA LEU A 101 -19.98 5.13 -15.53
C LEU A 101 -20.16 5.31 -17.05
N SER A 102 -20.56 6.49 -17.50
CA SER A 102 -20.75 6.75 -18.94
C SER A 102 -19.49 6.76 -19.80
N ASN A 103 -18.30 6.78 -19.17
CA ASN A 103 -17.02 6.63 -19.87
C ASN A 103 -16.48 5.18 -19.91
N THR A 104 -17.25 4.22 -19.40
CA THR A 104 -16.87 2.80 -19.45
C THR A 104 -17.47 2.14 -20.69
N GLY A 105 -16.64 1.47 -21.49
CA GLY A 105 -17.06 0.84 -22.74
C GLY A 105 -17.52 -0.62 -22.56
N THR A 106 -17.13 -1.28 -21.47
CA THR A 106 -17.46 -2.69 -21.22
C THR A 106 -17.98 -2.86 -19.80
N TRP A 107 -19.09 -3.57 -19.66
CA TRP A 107 -19.80 -3.76 -18.40
C TRP A 107 -20.01 -5.25 -18.13
N PHE A 108 -19.66 -5.67 -16.92
CA PHE A 108 -20.01 -6.97 -16.38
C PHE A 108 -20.99 -6.74 -15.22
N ILE A 109 -22.25 -7.06 -15.43
CA ILE A 109 -23.32 -6.77 -14.47
C ILE A 109 -23.81 -8.08 -13.91
N GLY A 110 -23.64 -8.26 -12.59
CA GLY A 110 -24.23 -9.35 -11.84
C GLY A 110 -25.65 -9.00 -11.37
N ARG A 111 -26.23 -9.90 -10.56
CA ARG A 111 -27.53 -9.67 -9.96
C ARG A 111 -27.51 -8.44 -9.06
N LEU A 112 -28.33 -7.46 -9.35
CA LEU A 112 -28.54 -6.27 -8.53
C LEU A 112 -29.70 -6.50 -7.55
N GLN A 113 -29.53 -6.00 -6.31
CA GLN A 113 -30.48 -6.28 -5.24
C GLN A 113 -31.54 -5.17 -5.07
N THR A 114 -31.19 -3.91 -5.38
CA THR A 114 -32.07 -2.79 -5.16
C THR A 114 -32.49 -2.13 -6.48
N GLU A 115 -33.68 -1.51 -6.48
CA GLU A 115 -34.15 -0.74 -7.64
C GLU A 115 -33.27 0.49 -7.91
N ARG A 116 -32.66 1.06 -6.86
CA ARG A 116 -31.73 2.18 -7.01
C ARG A 116 -30.45 1.78 -7.76
N ASP A 117 -29.91 0.60 -7.48
CA ASP A 117 -28.74 0.07 -8.19
C ASP A 117 -29.05 -0.20 -9.66
N LYS A 118 -30.23 -0.78 -9.92
CA LYS A 118 -30.71 -1.00 -11.30
C LYS A 118 -30.85 0.33 -12.05
N ALA A 119 -31.52 1.33 -11.47
CA ALA A 119 -31.68 2.64 -12.07
C ALA A 119 -30.31 3.30 -12.36
N ARG A 120 -29.36 3.20 -11.42
CA ARG A 120 -28.01 3.78 -11.60
C ARG A 120 -27.25 3.08 -12.72
N VAL A 121 -27.29 1.77 -12.80
CA VAL A 121 -26.65 1.00 -13.88
C VAL A 121 -27.29 1.35 -15.22
N MET A 122 -28.63 1.47 -15.28
CA MET A 122 -29.36 1.85 -16.48
C MET A 122 -28.99 3.25 -16.97
N GLU A 123 -28.87 4.24 -16.06
CA GLU A 123 -28.38 5.59 -16.40
C GLU A 123 -26.97 5.54 -17.02
N GLY A 124 -26.08 4.72 -16.43
CA GLY A 124 -24.73 4.54 -16.93
C GLY A 124 -24.69 3.91 -18.32
N LEU A 125 -25.44 2.85 -18.54
CA LEU A 125 -25.54 2.15 -19.81
C LEU A 125 -26.14 3.05 -20.91
N GLU A 126 -27.22 3.76 -20.61
CA GLU A 126 -27.84 4.71 -21.52
C GLU A 126 -26.87 5.83 -21.92
N GLY A 127 -26.12 6.36 -20.94
CA GLY A 127 -25.10 7.39 -21.18
C GLY A 127 -23.85 6.90 -21.93
N ALA A 128 -23.55 5.60 -21.88
CA ALA A 128 -22.42 4.99 -22.61
C ALA A 128 -22.79 4.54 -24.02
N SER A 129 -24.06 4.25 -24.28
CA SER A 129 -24.56 3.73 -25.56
C SER A 129 -24.93 4.86 -26.54
N ALA A 130 -24.35 4.82 -27.71
CA ALA A 130 -24.58 5.83 -28.75
C ALA A 130 -25.81 5.52 -29.62
N GLY A 131 -27.03 5.55 -29.06
CA GLY A 131 -28.24 5.71 -29.88
C GLY A 131 -29.19 4.52 -30.01
N ASN A 132 -28.79 3.27 -29.98
CA ASN A 132 -29.68 2.09 -30.11
C ASN A 132 -29.79 1.30 -28.77
N PHE A 133 -30.19 2.00 -27.70
CA PHE A 133 -30.33 1.36 -26.40
C PHE A 133 -31.78 0.99 -26.10
N ASP A 134 -32.13 -0.31 -26.19
CA ASP A 134 -33.44 -0.78 -25.75
C ASP A 134 -33.47 -0.93 -24.22
N LYS A 135 -33.93 0.15 -23.59
CA LYS A 135 -34.04 0.28 -22.13
C LYS A 135 -34.90 -0.83 -21.52
N GLN A 136 -36.06 -1.14 -22.16
CA GLN A 136 -36.99 -2.13 -21.61
C GLN A 136 -36.46 -3.54 -21.70
N ALA A 137 -35.79 -3.89 -22.80
CA ALA A 137 -35.15 -5.19 -22.93
C ALA A 137 -34.01 -5.36 -21.93
N MET A 138 -33.23 -4.29 -21.74
CA MET A 138 -32.11 -4.31 -20.78
C MET A 138 -32.60 -4.44 -19.32
N GLU A 139 -33.62 -3.66 -18.92
CA GLU A 139 -34.24 -3.76 -17.59
C GLU A 139 -34.77 -5.16 -17.31
N ARG A 140 -35.49 -5.77 -18.27
CA ARG A 140 -35.96 -7.16 -18.15
C ARG A 140 -34.83 -8.14 -18.00
N THR A 141 -33.78 -7.97 -18.78
CA THR A 141 -32.61 -8.85 -18.72
C THR A 141 -31.88 -8.76 -17.36
N ILE A 142 -31.63 -7.54 -16.88
CA ILE A 142 -30.97 -7.32 -15.58
C ILE A 142 -31.84 -7.84 -14.42
N ALA A 143 -33.16 -7.62 -14.46
CA ALA A 143 -34.09 -8.10 -13.45
C ALA A 143 -34.17 -9.65 -13.44
N GLY A 144 -33.99 -10.29 -14.58
CA GLY A 144 -33.98 -11.76 -14.74
C GLY A 144 -32.66 -12.45 -14.39
N LEU A 145 -31.60 -11.71 -14.05
CA LEU A 145 -30.30 -12.31 -13.68
C LEU A 145 -30.40 -13.12 -12.38
N GLY A 146 -30.14 -14.41 -12.49
CA GLY A 146 -30.06 -15.33 -11.37
C GLY A 146 -28.66 -15.36 -10.73
N LYS A 147 -28.49 -16.26 -9.76
CA LYS A 147 -27.15 -16.52 -9.17
C LYS A 147 -26.17 -17.00 -10.24
N ARG A 148 -24.94 -16.46 -10.24
CA ARG A 148 -23.85 -16.82 -11.15
C ARG A 148 -24.12 -16.52 -12.63
N ARG A 149 -25.16 -15.76 -12.93
CA ARG A 149 -25.42 -15.21 -14.26
C ARG A 149 -24.99 -13.76 -14.30
N PHE A 150 -24.33 -13.40 -15.39
CA PHE A 150 -23.82 -12.07 -15.63
C PHE A 150 -24.20 -11.62 -17.01
N LEU A 151 -24.51 -10.32 -17.12
CA LEU A 151 -24.67 -9.62 -18.37
C LEU A 151 -23.34 -8.98 -18.76
N LEU A 152 -22.83 -9.29 -19.93
CA LEU A 152 -21.75 -8.57 -20.59
C LEU A 152 -22.37 -7.63 -21.60
N HIS A 153 -22.12 -6.34 -21.44
CA HIS A 153 -22.46 -5.32 -22.43
C HIS A 153 -21.18 -4.60 -22.84
N ASN A 154 -20.91 -4.60 -24.15
CA ASN A 154 -19.83 -3.85 -24.76
C ASN A 154 -20.45 -2.83 -25.72
N VAL A 155 -20.16 -1.55 -25.52
CA VAL A 155 -20.72 -0.45 -26.35
C VAL A 155 -20.30 -0.51 -27.82
N HIS A 156 -19.37 -1.38 -28.17
CA HIS A 156 -18.91 -1.62 -29.55
C HIS A 156 -19.53 -2.85 -30.19
N GLU A 157 -20.37 -3.60 -29.45
CA GLU A 157 -21.08 -4.79 -29.91
C GLU A 157 -22.58 -4.48 -30.00
N ASP A 158 -23.26 -5.09 -30.97
CA ASP A 158 -24.65 -4.79 -31.24
C ASP A 158 -25.58 -5.35 -30.16
N GLU A 159 -25.25 -6.50 -29.57
CA GLU A 159 -26.10 -7.18 -28.59
C GLU A 159 -25.36 -7.53 -27.29
N PRO A 160 -26.02 -7.36 -26.13
CA PRO A 160 -25.47 -7.80 -24.85
C PRO A 160 -25.55 -9.33 -24.74
N VAL A 161 -24.59 -9.91 -24.04
CA VAL A 161 -24.46 -11.36 -23.85
C VAL A 161 -24.70 -11.74 -22.39
N VAL A 162 -25.64 -12.66 -22.14
CA VAL A 162 -25.81 -13.27 -20.82
C VAL A 162 -24.99 -14.56 -20.73
N PHE A 163 -24.11 -14.65 -19.74
CA PHE A 163 -23.28 -15.82 -19.55
C PHE A 163 -23.31 -16.33 -18.10
N ASN A 164 -22.95 -17.59 -17.92
CA ASN A 164 -22.80 -18.24 -16.62
C ASN A 164 -21.32 -18.43 -16.29
N THR A 165 -20.96 -18.20 -15.04
CA THR A 165 -19.63 -18.59 -14.58
C THR A 165 -19.54 -20.11 -14.49
N ARG A 166 -18.37 -20.68 -14.84
CA ARG A 166 -18.09 -22.10 -14.63
C ARG A 166 -18.11 -22.42 -13.13
N TRP A 167 -18.53 -23.62 -12.80
CA TRP A 167 -18.32 -24.13 -11.46
C TRP A 167 -16.84 -24.43 -11.27
N VAL A 168 -16.20 -23.74 -10.33
CA VAL A 168 -14.82 -23.99 -9.93
C VAL A 168 -14.80 -24.13 -8.41
N LEU A 169 -14.24 -25.23 -7.94
CA LEU A 169 -13.94 -25.38 -6.53
C LEU A 169 -12.62 -24.65 -6.27
N SER A 170 -12.68 -23.57 -5.54
CA SER A 170 -11.51 -22.78 -5.12
C SER A 170 -11.45 -22.75 -3.61
N ASP A 171 -10.29 -23.04 -3.05
CA ASP A 171 -10.01 -22.79 -1.65
C ASP A 171 -9.48 -21.34 -1.51
N LEU A 172 -10.28 -20.49 -0.88
CA LEU A 172 -9.91 -19.12 -0.59
C LEU A 172 -9.57 -19.03 0.90
N ALA A 173 -8.30 -18.89 1.21
CA ALA A 173 -7.80 -18.78 2.58
C ALA A 173 -8.27 -17.50 3.32
N GLY A 174 -9.08 -16.67 2.67
CA GLY A 174 -9.57 -15.39 3.18
C GLY A 174 -8.55 -14.24 3.04
N PRO A 175 -8.82 -13.09 3.63
CA PRO A 175 -7.95 -11.93 3.54
C PRO A 175 -6.56 -12.20 4.12
N MET A 176 -5.52 -11.75 3.43
CA MET A 176 -4.16 -11.86 3.93
C MET A 176 -3.93 -10.94 5.12
N THR A 177 -3.39 -11.51 6.20
CA THR A 177 -2.94 -10.73 7.35
C THR A 177 -1.61 -10.02 7.05
N ARG A 178 -1.25 -9.02 7.87
CA ARG A 178 0.05 -8.34 7.78
C ARG A 178 1.23 -9.34 7.86
N SER A 179 1.12 -10.37 8.70
CA SER A 179 2.15 -11.40 8.83
C SER A 179 2.32 -12.22 7.56
N HIS A 180 1.21 -12.57 6.89
CA HIS A 180 1.26 -13.26 5.59
C HIS A 180 1.96 -12.39 4.53
N ILE A 181 1.61 -11.12 4.46
CA ILE A 181 2.23 -10.16 3.52
C ILE A 181 3.73 -10.01 3.81
N ARG A 182 4.13 -9.89 5.09
CA ARG A 182 5.56 -9.86 5.48
C ARG A 182 6.32 -11.09 5.00
N THR A 183 5.75 -12.27 5.22
CA THR A 183 6.38 -13.53 4.81
C THR A 183 6.59 -13.57 3.30
N LEU A 184 5.57 -13.22 2.52
CA LEU A 184 5.66 -13.16 1.06
C LEU A 184 6.66 -12.11 0.56
N MET A 185 6.71 -10.96 1.21
CA MET A 185 7.58 -9.84 0.82
C MET A 185 9.01 -9.95 1.35
N LYS A 186 9.32 -10.89 2.25
CA LYS A 186 10.64 -11.03 2.88
C LYS A 186 11.79 -11.04 1.87
N THR A 187 11.67 -11.82 0.81
CA THR A 187 12.70 -11.91 -0.23
C THR A 187 12.86 -10.61 -1.02
N ALA A 188 11.74 -9.95 -1.36
CA ALA A 188 11.76 -8.69 -2.10
C ALA A 188 12.35 -7.56 -1.23
N ARG A 189 11.96 -7.46 0.03
CA ARG A 189 12.51 -6.50 1.01
C ARG A 189 14.03 -6.70 1.18
N ASN A 190 14.49 -7.93 1.33
CA ASN A 190 15.92 -8.23 1.45
C ASN A 190 16.72 -7.83 0.20
N LYS A 191 16.12 -8.00 -0.99
CA LYS A 191 16.74 -7.52 -2.25
C LYS A 191 16.81 -6.00 -2.31
N LEU A 192 15.73 -5.31 -1.93
CA LEU A 192 15.69 -3.85 -1.88
C LEU A 192 16.66 -3.29 -0.84
N ALA A 193 16.71 -3.88 0.35
CA ALA A 193 17.66 -3.50 1.40
C ALA A 193 19.12 -3.69 0.95
N LYS A 194 19.44 -4.80 0.28
CA LYS A 194 20.78 -5.02 -0.30
C LYS A 194 21.10 -4.02 -1.41
N ALA A 195 20.13 -3.68 -2.27
CA ALA A 195 20.30 -2.68 -3.32
C ALA A 195 20.47 -1.27 -2.73
N ALA A 196 19.70 -0.91 -1.71
CA ALA A 196 19.85 0.34 -0.98
C ALA A 196 21.22 0.43 -0.27
N LYS A 197 21.65 -0.64 0.40
CA LYS A 197 23.01 -0.73 1.00
C LYS A 197 24.13 -0.65 -0.05
N ALA A 198 23.91 -1.15 -1.27
CA ALA A 198 24.86 -1.03 -2.36
C ALA A 198 24.88 0.38 -2.98
N ALA A 199 23.72 1.06 -3.03
CA ALA A 199 23.59 2.43 -3.49
C ALA A 199 24.08 3.46 -2.45
N SER A 200 23.91 3.14 -1.17
CA SER A 200 24.36 3.94 -0.03
C SER A 200 25.78 3.66 0.42
N LYS A 201 26.68 3.18 -0.47
CA LYS A 201 28.10 3.26 -0.15
C LYS A 201 28.43 4.73 0.07
N PRO A 202 28.65 5.17 1.31
CA PRO A 202 28.94 6.57 1.57
C PRO A 202 30.22 6.90 0.82
N LYS A 203 30.19 7.94 0.01
CA LYS A 203 31.42 8.64 -0.35
C LYS A 203 32.07 8.99 0.98
N ARG A 204 33.25 8.43 1.26
CA ARG A 204 34.09 8.78 2.42
C ARG A 204 34.12 10.32 2.52
N LYS A 205 33.28 10.88 3.37
CA LYS A 205 33.48 12.22 3.88
C LYS A 205 34.31 12.05 5.13
N SER A 206 35.44 12.75 5.17
CA SER A 206 36.39 12.85 6.25
C SER A 206 35.70 13.01 7.60
N ALA A 207 36.32 12.42 8.62
CA ALA A 207 36.05 12.51 10.05
C ALA A 207 35.12 13.68 10.44
N ALA A 208 33.81 13.46 10.46
CA ALA A 208 32.89 14.36 11.11
C ALA A 208 33.03 14.08 12.63
N ALA A 209 33.08 15.14 13.43
CA ALA A 209 33.00 15.01 14.88
C ALA A 209 31.67 14.34 15.26
N ALA A 210 31.63 13.72 16.44
CA ALA A 210 30.40 13.15 16.98
C ALA A 210 29.23 14.16 16.88
N PRO A 211 28.03 13.77 16.46
CA PRO A 211 26.91 14.67 16.32
C PRO A 211 26.53 15.29 17.66
N THR A 212 26.35 16.61 17.68
CA THR A 212 25.88 17.32 18.87
C THR A 212 24.35 17.29 18.86
N LEU A 213 23.75 16.55 19.79
CA LEU A 213 22.30 16.48 19.97
C LEU A 213 21.84 17.35 21.16
N GLU A 214 20.53 17.59 21.26
CA GLU A 214 19.96 18.24 22.45
C GLU A 214 20.34 17.47 23.74
N PRO A 215 20.62 18.12 24.87
CA PRO A 215 21.06 17.46 26.11
C PRO A 215 20.07 16.43 26.66
N SER A 216 18.80 16.53 26.28
CA SER A 216 17.74 15.59 26.65
C SER A 216 17.78 14.26 25.87
N ILE A 217 18.56 14.20 24.77
CA ILE A 217 18.69 13.01 23.92
C ILE A 217 19.93 12.25 24.35
N LYS A 218 19.74 11.06 24.93
CA LYS A 218 20.82 10.17 25.30
C LYS A 218 21.43 9.53 24.05
N GLN A 219 22.76 9.49 24.00
CA GLN A 219 23.51 8.85 22.94
C GLN A 219 24.25 7.63 23.53
N PHE A 220 24.20 6.53 22.81
CA PHE A 220 24.88 5.30 23.15
C PHE A 220 25.66 4.79 21.95
N TYR A 221 26.72 4.06 22.20
CA TYR A 221 27.60 3.52 21.17
C TYR A 221 27.79 2.01 21.39
N VAL A 222 27.79 1.28 20.31
CA VAL A 222 28.18 -0.15 20.31
C VAL A 222 29.67 -0.21 19.99
N ARG A 223 30.42 -1.02 20.74
CA ARG A 223 31.86 -1.17 20.52
C ARG A 223 32.12 -1.62 19.08
N GLY A 224 32.92 -0.86 18.35
CA GLY A 224 33.32 -1.21 16.99
C GLY A 224 34.39 -2.31 17.00
N THR A 225 34.45 -3.07 15.90
CA THR A 225 35.47 -4.08 15.64
C THR A 225 36.13 -3.76 14.30
N GLY A 226 37.46 -3.45 14.32
CA GLY A 226 38.22 -3.15 13.11
C GLY A 226 39.06 -1.89 13.23
N GLU A 227 39.89 -1.60 12.21
CA GLU A 227 40.82 -0.46 12.18
C GLU A 227 40.17 0.86 11.73
N ASP A 228 39.12 0.81 10.89
CA ASP A 228 38.40 1.97 10.36
C ASP A 228 36.93 1.95 10.86
N ILE A 229 36.70 2.39 12.10
CA ILE A 229 35.36 2.41 12.71
C ILE A 229 34.58 3.62 12.23
N VAL A 230 33.36 3.40 11.74
CA VAL A 230 32.40 4.46 11.41
C VAL A 230 31.07 4.17 12.11
N TYR A 231 30.61 5.12 12.94
CA TYR A 231 29.30 5.02 13.60
C TYR A 231 28.18 5.56 12.71
N TYR A 232 27.13 4.77 12.57
CA TYR A 232 25.91 5.15 11.86
C TYR A 232 24.78 5.40 12.86
N PRO A 233 24.01 6.49 12.73
CA PRO A 233 22.91 6.78 13.62
C PRO A 233 21.79 5.73 13.48
N ARG A 234 21.34 5.21 14.61
CA ARG A 234 20.16 4.34 14.72
C ARG A 234 19.32 4.76 15.92
N LEU A 235 18.00 4.60 15.82
CA LEU A 235 17.14 4.78 16.98
C LEU A 235 17.12 3.49 17.79
N VAL A 236 17.28 3.63 19.11
CA VAL A 236 17.16 2.51 20.08
C VAL A 236 15.94 2.74 20.93
N ALA A 237 15.12 1.71 21.11
CA ALA A 237 14.01 1.71 22.05
C ALA A 237 13.97 0.40 22.81
N GLY A 238 13.70 0.49 24.11
CA GLY A 238 13.58 -0.65 25.01
C GLY A 238 12.43 -0.47 25.98
N GLY A 239 12.06 -1.54 26.64
CA GLY A 239 11.04 -1.57 27.66
C GLY A 239 10.77 -2.97 28.18
N ASP A 240 10.10 -3.02 29.33
CA ASP A 240 9.64 -4.26 29.93
C ASP A 240 8.27 -4.61 29.36
N VAL A 241 8.15 -5.82 28.83
CA VAL A 241 6.89 -6.36 28.30
C VAL A 241 6.40 -7.40 29.29
N VAL A 242 5.27 -7.09 29.94
CA VAL A 242 4.64 -7.96 30.94
C VAL A 242 3.44 -8.65 30.30
N PHE A 243 3.43 -9.97 30.32
CA PHE A 243 2.33 -10.81 29.85
C PHE A 243 1.60 -11.38 31.04
N THR A 244 0.32 -11.03 31.20
CA THR A 244 -0.51 -11.57 32.25
C THR A 244 -1.80 -12.16 31.67
N SER A 245 -2.13 -13.40 32.08
CA SER A 245 -3.40 -14.02 31.76
C SER A 245 -3.87 -14.93 32.88
N ALA A 246 -4.91 -14.49 33.59
CA ALA A 246 -5.54 -15.29 34.64
C ALA A 246 -6.14 -16.60 34.09
N ARG A 247 -6.63 -16.59 32.85
CA ARG A 247 -7.25 -17.75 32.18
C ARG A 247 -6.22 -18.84 31.86
N TYR A 248 -5.03 -18.45 31.45
CA TYR A 248 -3.96 -19.37 31.04
C TYR A 248 -2.86 -19.51 32.10
N LYS A 249 -3.01 -18.83 33.25
CA LYS A 249 -2.03 -18.79 34.35
C LYS A 249 -0.61 -18.42 33.84
N VAL A 250 -0.58 -17.44 32.94
CA VAL A 250 0.68 -16.90 32.41
C VAL A 250 1.00 -15.62 33.15
N GLU A 251 2.22 -15.54 33.68
CA GLU A 251 2.84 -14.32 34.18
C GLU A 251 4.29 -14.39 33.72
N ASP A 252 4.64 -13.58 32.72
CA ASP A 252 5.98 -13.54 32.11
C ASP A 252 6.38 -12.08 31.92
N GLU A 253 7.63 -11.77 32.22
CA GLU A 253 8.19 -10.42 32.07
C GLU A 253 9.49 -10.53 31.28
N ARG A 254 9.60 -9.70 30.23
CA ARG A 254 10.79 -9.68 29.36
C ARG A 254 11.24 -8.27 29.10
N GLU A 255 12.51 -8.00 29.32
CA GLU A 255 13.16 -6.81 28.82
C GLU A 255 13.40 -7.00 27.30
N VAL A 256 12.95 -6.03 26.51
CA VAL A 256 13.14 -6.01 25.06
C VAL A 256 13.88 -4.75 24.65
N LEU A 257 14.85 -4.91 23.76
CA LEU A 257 15.63 -3.82 23.21
C LEU A 257 15.70 -3.98 21.69
N HIS A 258 15.22 -2.96 20.96
CA HIS A 258 15.24 -2.97 19.51
C HIS A 258 15.96 -1.74 18.96
N THR A 259 16.58 -1.92 17.82
CA THR A 259 17.21 -0.83 17.07
C THR A 259 16.63 -0.76 15.66
N VAL A 260 16.48 0.46 15.14
CA VAL A 260 15.95 0.70 13.80
C VAL A 260 16.76 1.81 13.12
N GLU A 261 16.94 1.67 11.80
CA GLU A 261 17.59 2.70 10.98
C GLU A 261 16.62 3.84 10.71
N PHE A 262 17.14 5.05 10.55
CA PHE A 262 16.37 6.19 10.05
C PHE A 262 16.13 6.02 8.56
N GLU A 263 14.92 6.30 8.10
CA GLU A 263 14.54 6.21 6.69
C GLU A 263 14.45 7.62 6.06
N ASP A 264 14.90 7.73 4.81
CA ASP A 264 14.70 8.93 4.00
C ASP A 264 13.28 8.90 3.41
N GLY A 265 12.31 9.52 4.11
CA GLY A 265 10.93 9.49 3.65
C GLY A 265 9.98 10.26 4.57
N PRO A 266 8.67 10.26 4.26
CA PRO A 266 7.67 10.91 5.12
C PRO A 266 7.47 10.21 6.47
N VAL A 267 7.96 8.99 6.61
CA VAL A 267 8.01 8.23 7.86
C VAL A 267 9.47 8.02 8.23
N ASP A 268 9.95 8.76 9.19
CA ASP A 268 11.36 8.74 9.61
C ASP A 268 11.78 7.39 10.23
N ILE A 269 10.83 6.67 10.87
CA ILE A 269 11.07 5.43 11.61
C ILE A 269 9.96 4.41 11.32
N ASP A 270 10.34 3.24 10.83
CA ASP A 270 9.45 2.08 10.69
C ASP A 270 9.91 0.94 11.61
N TRP A 271 9.21 0.74 12.73
CA TRP A 271 9.51 -0.33 13.69
C TRP A 271 9.35 -1.75 13.11
N ASP A 272 8.65 -1.90 12.00
CA ASP A 272 8.56 -3.18 11.28
C ASP A 272 9.93 -3.60 10.69
N ASN A 273 10.84 -2.65 10.52
CA ASN A 273 12.23 -2.87 10.15
C ASN A 273 13.18 -2.94 11.37
N GLY A 274 12.63 -2.86 12.59
CA GLY A 274 13.39 -2.96 13.83
C GLY A 274 14.02 -4.33 13.99
N GLU A 275 15.26 -4.35 14.48
CA GLU A 275 16.00 -5.57 14.80
C GLU A 275 16.25 -5.63 16.32
N PRO A 276 16.11 -6.80 16.96
CA PRO A 276 16.49 -6.93 18.36
C PRO A 276 17.98 -6.60 18.51
N LEU A 277 18.32 -5.80 19.50
CA LEU A 277 19.70 -5.48 19.81
C LEU A 277 20.26 -6.62 20.69
N ALA A 278 21.32 -7.27 20.23
CA ALA A 278 21.92 -8.42 20.91
C ALA A 278 22.78 -8.05 22.15
N VAL A 279 22.77 -6.79 22.56
CA VAL A 279 23.56 -6.24 23.69
C VAL A 279 22.57 -5.66 24.70
N ALA A 280 22.81 -5.88 25.98
CA ALA A 280 22.02 -5.24 27.04
C ALA A 280 22.27 -3.72 27.06
N ILE A 281 21.28 -2.94 27.49
CA ILE A 281 21.40 -1.47 27.51
C ILE A 281 22.59 -1.00 28.38
N ASN A 282 22.92 -1.75 29.42
CA ASN A 282 24.04 -1.46 30.32
C ASN A 282 25.42 -1.73 29.72
N ASP A 283 25.47 -2.46 28.61
CA ASP A 283 26.72 -2.78 27.90
C ASP A 283 27.00 -1.77 26.76
N LEU A 284 26.10 -0.82 26.55
CA LEU A 284 26.30 0.25 25.60
C LEU A 284 27.26 1.31 26.18
N LEU A 285 28.12 1.84 25.33
CA LEU A 285 29.11 2.85 25.73
C LEU A 285 28.48 4.24 25.65
N ASP A 286 28.84 5.10 26.62
CA ASP A 286 28.44 6.53 26.62
C ASP A 286 29.25 7.38 25.64
N LYS A 287 30.37 6.86 25.15
CA LYS A 287 31.26 7.54 24.20
C LYS A 287 31.71 6.57 23.12
N GLY A 288 31.77 7.05 21.89
CA GLY A 288 32.36 6.33 20.78
C GLY A 288 33.90 6.29 20.87
N ASP A 289 34.51 5.44 20.05
CA ASP A 289 35.97 5.33 19.93
C ASP A 289 36.57 6.67 19.46
N ALA A 290 37.72 7.06 20.00
CA ALA A 290 38.33 8.38 19.80
C ALA A 290 38.70 8.66 18.34
N ASP A 291 39.05 7.63 17.57
CA ASP A 291 39.48 7.75 16.19
C ASP A 291 38.36 7.34 15.19
N ALA A 292 37.12 7.16 15.67
CA ALA A 292 36.01 6.76 14.83
C ALA A 292 35.47 7.91 13.99
N GLY A 293 35.05 7.58 12.77
CA GLY A 293 34.24 8.48 11.93
C GLY A 293 32.77 8.39 12.32
N TYR A 294 32.02 9.43 11.99
CA TYR A 294 30.57 9.49 12.21
C TYR A 294 29.85 9.77 10.90
N ALA A 295 28.79 9.05 10.63
CA ALA A 295 27.88 9.35 9.53
C ALA A 295 26.95 10.52 9.88
N ASP A 296 26.42 11.19 8.86
CA ASP A 296 25.49 12.32 9.04
C ASP A 296 24.27 11.88 9.86
N CYS A 297 23.94 12.66 10.90
CA CYS A 297 22.76 12.42 11.73
C CYS A 297 21.53 13.10 11.09
N PRO A 298 20.43 12.37 10.86
CA PRO A 298 19.20 12.95 10.34
C PRO A 298 18.66 14.08 11.22
N SER A 299 18.12 15.13 10.62
CA SER A 299 17.59 16.28 11.35
C SER A 299 16.47 15.92 12.35
N ALA A 300 15.67 14.91 12.01
CA ALA A 300 14.64 14.36 12.90
C ALA A 300 15.21 13.79 14.20
N ALA A 301 16.39 13.17 14.16
CA ALA A 301 17.08 12.63 15.33
C ALA A 301 17.64 13.71 16.26
N SER A 302 17.86 14.92 15.78
CA SER A 302 18.34 16.06 16.59
C SER A 302 17.20 16.77 17.35
N ASN A 303 15.94 16.39 17.11
CA ASN A 303 14.76 17.03 17.70
C ASN A 303 14.13 16.15 18.79
N ALA A 304 14.19 16.56 20.04
CA ALA A 304 13.62 15.84 21.18
C ALA A 304 12.10 15.54 21.05
N ARG A 305 11.36 16.36 20.31
CA ARG A 305 9.91 16.12 20.10
C ARG A 305 9.62 14.85 19.29
N SER A 306 10.50 14.49 18.35
CA SER A 306 10.36 13.29 17.51
C SER A 306 10.30 12.02 18.36
N TYR A 307 11.09 11.95 19.44
CA TYR A 307 11.18 10.80 20.33
C TYR A 307 9.86 10.44 21.04
N LYS A 308 9.01 11.46 21.34
CA LYS A 308 7.67 11.19 21.89
C LYS A 308 6.76 10.47 20.91
N GLY A 309 6.84 10.81 19.63
CA GLY A 309 6.10 10.17 18.55
C GLY A 309 6.59 8.73 18.35
N TRP A 310 7.89 8.57 18.20
CA TRP A 310 8.54 7.26 18.01
C TRP A 310 8.32 6.30 19.18
N GLY A 311 8.35 6.79 20.41
CA GLY A 311 8.06 5.98 21.60
C GLY A 311 6.61 5.49 21.66
N ARG A 312 5.62 6.28 21.20
CA ARG A 312 4.23 5.82 21.08
C ARG A 312 4.08 4.76 19.99
N ALA A 313 4.71 4.99 18.84
CA ALA A 313 4.72 4.04 17.75
C ALA A 313 5.35 2.70 18.18
N TYR A 314 6.47 2.73 18.91
CA TYR A 314 7.13 1.56 19.45
C TYR A 314 6.24 0.77 20.42
N LYS A 315 5.57 1.46 21.36
CA LYS A 315 4.61 0.81 22.28
C LYS A 315 3.46 0.12 21.55
N THR A 316 2.96 0.73 20.50
CA THR A 316 1.90 0.13 19.67
C THR A 316 2.42 -1.08 18.92
N TRP A 317 3.62 -0.97 18.37
CA TRP A 317 4.28 -2.05 17.66
C TRP A 317 4.58 -3.25 18.58
N LEU A 318 5.10 -3.03 19.80
CA LEU A 318 5.34 -4.09 20.79
C LEU A 318 4.06 -4.89 21.11
N ARG A 319 2.94 -4.21 21.34
CA ARG A 319 1.66 -4.86 21.61
C ARG A 319 1.15 -5.75 20.48
N GLN A 320 1.59 -5.48 19.26
CA GLN A 320 1.16 -6.22 18.07
C GLN A 320 2.12 -7.36 17.68
N ASN A 321 3.38 -7.28 18.10
CA ASN A 321 4.44 -8.15 17.62
C ASN A 321 5.08 -9.03 18.70
N GLU A 322 5.04 -8.61 19.97
CA GLU A 322 5.49 -9.43 21.08
C GLU A 322 4.35 -10.34 21.55
N THR A 323 4.57 -11.63 21.52
CA THR A 323 3.61 -12.67 21.92
C THR A 323 4.28 -13.69 22.81
N VAL A 324 3.52 -14.28 23.76
CA VAL A 324 3.92 -15.49 24.49
C VAL A 324 3.48 -16.68 23.65
N THR A 325 4.42 -17.51 23.28
CA THR A 325 4.18 -18.81 22.61
C THR A 325 4.14 -19.94 23.62
#